data_9398b31be97a1d7e4670c92267c78a78
#
_entry.id   9398b31be97a1d7e4670c92267c78a78
#
_cell.length_a   1.000
_cell.length_b   1.000
_cell.length_c   1.000
_cell.angle_alpha   90.00
_cell.angle_beta   90.00
_cell.angle_gamma   90.00
#
_symmetry.space_group_name_H-M   'P 1'
#
loop_
_entity.id
_entity.type
_entity.pdbx_description
1 polymer ?
#
loop_
_entity_poly.entity_id
_entity_poly.type
_entity_poly.pdbx_seq_one_letter_code
_entity_poly.pdbx_strand_id
1 'polypeptide(L)'
;TRLGLPEAMAEAIGLVKNTKTSADERRALTKLLSERRSTDALELLLGQFEEEKNSGRRIELMTALQRFKNNSVGTAMLARYAGMPQRERESAQNILSSRENWSLEFIRAIDAGKIKREDVRPATVLAMQSHKRKAIDALVKKHWGQLRQSTKAKQRHSQAKPWIALAKLS
;
A
#
# COMPACT_ATOMS: atom_id res chain seq x y z
N THR A 1 12.54 -20.31 -32.07
CA THR A 1 11.68 -21.07 -31.18
C THR A 1 10.92 -20.07 -30.32
N ARG A 2 9.58 -20.01 -30.40
CA ARG A 2 8.77 -19.21 -29.49
C ARG A 2 8.76 -19.95 -28.16
N LEU A 3 9.45 -19.37 -27.18
CA LEU A 3 9.35 -19.83 -25.78
C LEU A 3 7.88 -19.80 -25.35
N GLY A 4 7.42 -20.85 -24.73
CA GLY A 4 6.09 -20.87 -24.10
C GLY A 4 6.03 -19.86 -22.96
N LEU A 5 4.82 -19.45 -22.57
CA LEU A 5 4.61 -18.46 -21.51
C LEU A 5 5.31 -18.84 -20.19
N PRO A 6 5.27 -20.11 -19.73
CA PRO A 6 5.96 -20.56 -18.52
C PRO A 6 7.50 -20.43 -18.61
N GLU A 7 8.07 -20.78 -19.76
CA GLU A 7 9.51 -20.72 -19.98
C GLU A 7 10.02 -19.28 -19.99
N ALA A 8 9.29 -18.36 -20.64
CA ALA A 8 9.60 -16.92 -20.61
C ALA A 8 9.50 -16.33 -19.18
N MET A 9 8.58 -16.83 -18.38
CA MET A 9 8.46 -16.42 -16.98
C MET A 9 9.65 -16.91 -16.16
N ALA A 10 10.07 -18.16 -16.33
CA ALA A 10 11.22 -18.74 -15.65
C ALA A 10 12.52 -18.00 -16.03
N GLU A 11 12.68 -17.64 -17.29
CA GLU A 11 13.81 -16.84 -17.77
C GLU A 11 13.79 -15.44 -17.13
N ALA A 12 12.66 -14.75 -17.14
CA ALA A 12 12.51 -13.44 -16.50
C ALA A 12 12.85 -13.48 -15.00
N ILE A 13 12.41 -14.51 -14.28
CA ILE A 13 12.75 -14.75 -12.88
C ILE A 13 14.25 -14.95 -12.72
N GLY A 14 14.87 -15.73 -13.58
CA GLY A 14 16.32 -15.96 -13.59
C GLY A 14 17.11 -14.68 -13.80
N LEU A 15 16.70 -13.85 -14.78
CA LEU A 15 17.33 -12.55 -15.03
C LEU A 15 17.20 -11.58 -13.87
N VAL A 16 16.05 -11.54 -13.21
CA VAL A 16 15.85 -10.67 -12.02
C VAL A 16 16.74 -11.09 -10.85
N LYS A 17 17.02 -12.38 -10.69
CA LYS A 17 17.95 -12.92 -9.67
C LYS A 17 19.42 -12.71 -10.04
N ASN A 18 19.73 -12.56 -11.32
CA ASN A 18 21.12 -12.45 -11.77
C ASN A 18 21.70 -11.07 -11.45
N THR A 19 22.77 -11.03 -10.68
CA THR A 19 23.48 -9.80 -10.29
C THR A 19 24.11 -9.06 -11.46
N LYS A 20 24.36 -9.75 -12.59
CA LYS A 20 24.92 -9.15 -13.82
C LYS A 20 23.86 -8.43 -14.67
N THR A 21 22.57 -8.70 -14.46
CA THR A 21 21.49 -7.98 -15.12
C THR A 21 21.48 -6.52 -14.67
N SER A 22 21.37 -5.59 -15.61
CA SER A 22 21.37 -4.17 -15.32
C SER A 22 20.21 -3.76 -14.39
N ALA A 23 20.37 -2.66 -13.64
CA ALA A 23 19.33 -2.19 -12.72
C ALA A 23 18.02 -1.85 -13.45
N ASP A 24 18.13 -1.24 -14.65
CA ASP A 24 16.96 -0.85 -15.43
C ASP A 24 16.22 -2.05 -15.99
N GLU A 25 16.95 -3.05 -16.48
CA GLU A 25 16.36 -4.30 -16.96
C GLU A 25 15.67 -5.07 -15.82
N ARG A 26 16.31 -5.16 -14.64
CA ARG A 26 15.67 -5.77 -13.46
C ARG A 26 14.40 -5.03 -13.05
N ARG A 27 14.36 -3.69 -13.16
CA ARG A 27 13.14 -2.91 -12.90
C ARG A 27 12.03 -3.25 -13.91
N ALA A 28 12.35 -3.29 -15.20
CA ALA A 28 11.40 -3.62 -16.25
C ALA A 28 10.82 -5.02 -16.05
N LEU A 29 11.67 -6.01 -15.80
CA LEU A 29 11.27 -7.38 -15.52
C LEU A 29 10.44 -7.49 -14.23
N THR A 30 10.82 -6.80 -13.15
CA THR A 30 10.03 -6.74 -11.91
C THR A 30 8.61 -6.22 -12.16
N LYS A 31 8.48 -5.16 -12.97
CA LYS A 31 7.19 -4.62 -13.37
C LYS A 31 6.37 -5.65 -14.15
N LEU A 32 6.98 -6.27 -15.16
CA LEU A 32 6.33 -7.30 -15.98
C LEU A 32 5.85 -8.49 -15.13
N LEU A 33 6.69 -9.01 -14.23
CA LEU A 33 6.35 -10.09 -13.32
C LEU A 33 5.19 -9.73 -12.39
N SER A 34 5.17 -8.49 -11.88
CA SER A 34 4.08 -8.01 -11.03
C SER A 34 2.73 -7.91 -11.76
N GLU A 35 2.73 -7.71 -13.07
CA GLU A 35 1.53 -7.68 -13.89
C GLU A 35 0.93 -9.07 -14.10
N ARG A 36 1.77 -10.10 -14.16
CA ARG A 36 1.34 -11.50 -14.33
C ARG A 36 0.73 -12.12 -13.07
N ARG A 37 1.09 -11.63 -11.88
CA ARG A 37 0.55 -12.04 -10.57
C ARG A 37 0.63 -13.54 -10.30
N SER A 38 1.64 -14.23 -10.83
CA SER A 38 1.89 -15.64 -10.53
C SER A 38 2.43 -15.83 -9.12
N THR A 39 2.30 -17.02 -8.56
CA THR A 39 2.86 -17.36 -7.24
C THR A 39 4.37 -17.21 -7.24
N ASP A 40 5.05 -17.70 -8.27
CA ASP A 40 6.52 -17.64 -8.38
C ASP A 40 7.02 -16.20 -8.43
N ALA A 41 6.29 -15.31 -9.15
CA ALA A 41 6.60 -13.89 -9.18
C ALA A 41 6.40 -13.23 -7.80
N LEU A 42 5.35 -13.60 -7.07
CA LEU A 42 5.11 -13.13 -5.70
C LEU A 42 6.25 -13.53 -4.77
N GLU A 43 6.62 -14.80 -4.76
CA GLU A 43 7.71 -15.34 -3.92
C GLU A 43 9.05 -14.66 -4.22
N LEU A 44 9.37 -14.51 -5.51
CA LEU A 44 10.56 -13.78 -5.93
C LEU A 44 10.59 -12.34 -5.40
N LEU A 45 9.49 -11.60 -5.58
CA LEU A 45 9.42 -10.21 -5.18
C LEU A 45 9.43 -10.03 -3.67
N LEU A 46 8.82 -10.95 -2.92
CA LEU A 46 8.90 -10.99 -1.46
C LEU A 46 10.34 -11.23 -1.00
N GLY A 47 11.03 -12.21 -1.55
CA GLY A 47 12.44 -12.47 -1.23
C GLY A 47 13.33 -11.26 -1.53
N GLN A 48 13.14 -10.62 -2.70
CA GLN A 48 13.87 -9.40 -3.02
C GLN A 48 13.57 -8.24 -2.07
N PHE A 49 12.32 -8.08 -1.66
CA PHE A 49 11.93 -7.05 -0.69
C PHE A 49 12.59 -7.27 0.67
N GLU A 50 12.76 -8.52 1.08
CA GLU A 50 13.41 -8.87 2.35
C GLU A 50 14.92 -8.60 2.32
N GLU A 51 15.59 -8.86 1.21
CA GLU A 51 17.04 -8.71 1.07
C GLU A 51 17.50 -7.30 0.68
N GLU A 52 16.62 -6.51 0.08
CA GLU A 52 16.96 -5.20 -0.48
C GLU A 52 17.35 -4.19 0.63
N LYS A 53 18.49 -3.54 0.43
CA LYS A 53 19.02 -2.52 1.36
C LYS A 53 18.77 -1.10 0.88
N ASN A 54 18.63 -0.91 -0.44
CA ASN A 54 18.36 0.42 -1.01
C ASN A 54 16.90 0.81 -0.79
N SER A 55 16.67 1.92 -0.09
CA SER A 55 15.34 2.41 0.27
C SER A 55 14.47 2.72 -0.97
N GLY A 56 15.03 3.33 -2.00
CA GLY A 56 14.31 3.62 -3.24
C GLY A 56 13.85 2.35 -3.94
N ARG A 57 14.74 1.37 -4.08
CA ARG A 57 14.42 0.08 -4.68
C ARG A 57 13.39 -0.70 -3.85
N ARG A 58 13.46 -0.61 -2.53
CA ARG A 58 12.48 -1.24 -1.64
C ARG A 58 11.08 -0.67 -1.84
N ILE A 59 10.96 0.65 -2.03
CA ILE A 59 9.68 1.31 -2.35
C ILE A 59 9.14 0.83 -3.72
N GLU A 60 10.01 0.67 -4.72
CA GLU A 60 9.62 0.10 -6.02
C GLU A 60 9.07 -1.33 -5.86
N LEU A 61 9.74 -2.17 -5.08
CA LEU A 61 9.29 -3.54 -4.79
C LEU A 61 7.96 -3.56 -4.03
N MET A 62 7.77 -2.70 -3.02
CA MET A 62 6.49 -2.55 -2.33
C MET A 62 5.36 -2.18 -3.30
N THR A 63 5.62 -1.27 -4.24
CA THR A 63 4.65 -0.86 -5.27
C THR A 63 4.32 -2.00 -6.22
N ALA A 64 5.30 -2.82 -6.60
CA ALA A 64 5.09 -4.02 -7.40
C ALA A 64 4.28 -5.08 -6.63
N LEU A 65 4.62 -5.32 -5.36
CA LEU A 65 3.92 -6.26 -4.47
C LEU A 65 2.46 -5.87 -4.20
N GLN A 66 2.13 -4.57 -4.18
CA GLN A 66 0.76 -4.10 -4.01
C GLN A 66 -0.21 -4.66 -5.06
N ARG A 67 0.28 -5.05 -6.24
CA ARG A 67 -0.54 -5.64 -7.31
C ARG A 67 -1.05 -7.05 -6.96
N PHE A 68 -0.36 -7.75 -6.07
CA PHE A 68 -0.77 -9.07 -5.58
C PHE A 68 -1.80 -8.91 -4.46
N LYS A 69 -2.90 -9.66 -4.54
CA LYS A 69 -3.96 -9.62 -3.51
C LYS A 69 -3.70 -10.64 -2.37
N ASN A 70 -2.44 -10.96 -2.12
CA ASN A 70 -2.05 -11.97 -1.16
C ASN A 70 -1.76 -11.34 0.20
N ASN A 71 -2.19 -11.98 1.29
CA ASN A 71 -1.96 -11.49 2.65
C ASN A 71 -0.48 -11.49 3.03
N SER A 72 0.34 -12.39 2.44
CA SER A 72 1.79 -12.43 2.68
C SER A 72 2.47 -11.09 2.41
N VAL A 73 1.94 -10.27 1.47
CA VAL A 73 2.45 -8.92 1.19
C VAL A 73 2.30 -8.01 2.40
N GLY A 74 1.10 -7.98 3.00
CA GLY A 74 0.85 -7.20 4.23
C GLY A 74 1.72 -7.68 5.39
N THR A 75 1.81 -8.98 5.58
CA THR A 75 2.62 -9.60 6.64
C THR A 75 4.11 -9.27 6.49
N ALA A 76 4.68 -9.37 5.28
CA ALA A 76 6.07 -9.03 5.02
C ALA A 76 6.36 -7.54 5.28
N MET A 77 5.46 -6.64 4.86
CA MET A 77 5.60 -5.21 5.13
C MET A 77 5.55 -4.90 6.64
N LEU A 78 4.62 -5.53 7.37
CA LEU A 78 4.49 -5.34 8.81
C LEU A 78 5.69 -5.87 9.59
N ALA A 79 6.27 -7.00 9.17
CA ALA A 79 7.44 -7.58 9.79
C ALA A 79 8.66 -6.64 9.75
N ARG A 80 8.79 -5.85 8.70
CA ARG A 80 9.90 -4.90 8.53
C ARG A 80 9.59 -3.47 8.98
N TYR A 81 8.33 -3.17 9.29
CA TYR A 81 7.83 -1.80 9.48
C TYR A 81 8.63 -0.99 10.50
N ALA A 82 8.97 -1.59 11.64
CA ALA A 82 9.71 -0.91 12.71
C ALA A 82 11.10 -0.43 12.29
N GLY A 83 11.77 -1.16 11.40
CA GLY A 83 13.10 -0.81 10.86
C GLY A 83 13.09 0.06 9.61
N MET A 84 11.90 0.43 9.09
CA MET A 84 11.79 1.23 7.88
C MET A 84 12.11 2.72 8.16
N PRO A 85 12.90 3.39 7.30
CA PRO A 85 12.98 4.85 7.28
C PRO A 85 11.61 5.48 7.03
N GLN A 86 11.43 6.74 7.40
CA GLN A 86 10.13 7.43 7.31
C GLN A 86 9.49 7.31 5.92
N ARG A 87 10.25 7.56 4.86
CA ARG A 87 9.75 7.50 3.48
C ARG A 87 9.21 6.11 3.10
N GLU A 88 9.86 5.05 3.57
CA GLU A 88 9.38 3.68 3.37
C GLU A 88 8.12 3.41 4.19
N ARG A 89 8.08 3.85 5.46
CA ARG A 89 6.89 3.74 6.32
C ARG A 89 5.68 4.43 5.69
N GLU A 90 5.86 5.61 5.11
CA GLU A 90 4.78 6.32 4.41
C GLU A 90 4.25 5.53 3.19
N SER A 91 5.15 4.93 2.42
CA SER A 91 4.78 4.06 1.30
C SER A 91 4.06 2.79 1.79
N ALA A 92 4.60 2.14 2.84
CA ALA A 92 3.97 0.97 3.45
C ALA A 92 2.58 1.29 4.02
N GLN A 93 2.40 2.44 4.67
CA GLN A 93 1.09 2.89 5.17
C GLN A 93 0.05 3.03 4.05
N ASN A 94 0.44 3.61 2.90
CA ASN A 94 -0.44 3.72 1.74
C ASN A 94 -0.88 2.35 1.24
N ILE A 95 0.05 1.41 1.17
CA ILE A 95 -0.20 0.05 0.68
C ILE A 95 -1.03 -0.74 1.69
N LEU A 96 -0.65 -0.75 2.95
CA LEU A 96 -1.36 -1.47 4.02
C LEU A 96 -2.78 -0.97 4.22
N SER A 97 -3.02 0.34 4.03
CA SER A 97 -4.38 0.90 4.11
C SER A 97 -5.22 0.71 2.85
N SER A 98 -4.64 0.23 1.75
CA SER A 98 -5.35 0.09 0.46
C SER A 98 -6.28 -1.13 0.38
N ARG A 99 -6.17 -2.08 1.30
CA ARG A 99 -6.98 -3.32 1.31
C ARG A 99 -7.49 -3.62 2.71
N GLU A 100 -8.71 -4.13 2.78
CA GLU A 100 -9.39 -4.43 4.05
C GLU A 100 -8.58 -5.36 4.96
N ASN A 101 -8.10 -6.50 4.43
CA ASN A 101 -7.35 -7.47 5.23
C ASN A 101 -6.02 -6.89 5.72
N TRP A 102 -5.28 -6.18 4.87
CA TRP A 102 -4.02 -5.54 5.25
C TRP A 102 -4.26 -4.42 6.27
N SER A 103 -5.32 -3.64 6.10
CA SER A 103 -5.74 -2.61 7.05
C SER A 103 -6.07 -3.19 8.41
N LEU A 104 -6.74 -4.35 8.45
CA LEU A 104 -7.06 -5.03 9.70
C LEU A 104 -5.80 -5.51 10.42
N GLU A 105 -4.85 -6.09 9.72
CA GLU A 105 -3.57 -6.52 10.31
C GLU A 105 -2.75 -5.32 10.77
N PHE A 106 -2.75 -4.23 9.99
CA PHE A 106 -2.05 -3.01 10.34
C PHE A 106 -2.60 -2.37 11.61
N ILE A 107 -3.92 -2.19 11.72
CA ILE A 107 -4.54 -1.63 12.94
C ILE A 107 -4.36 -2.55 14.15
N ARG A 108 -4.34 -3.88 13.96
CA ARG A 108 -4.03 -4.83 15.03
C ARG A 108 -2.58 -4.73 15.50
N ALA A 109 -1.63 -4.48 14.58
CA ALA A 109 -0.23 -4.24 14.95
C ALA A 109 -0.07 -2.96 15.78
N ILE A 110 -0.86 -1.94 15.49
CA ILE A 110 -0.93 -0.70 16.29
C ILE A 110 -1.56 -1.00 17.66
N ASP A 111 -2.65 -1.74 17.70
CA ASP A 111 -3.34 -2.12 18.95
C ASP A 111 -2.46 -2.97 19.88
N ALA A 112 -1.63 -3.82 19.29
CA ALA A 112 -0.63 -4.62 20.00
C ALA A 112 0.64 -3.84 20.40
N GLY A 113 0.73 -2.53 20.13
CA GLY A 113 1.88 -1.69 20.47
C GLY A 113 3.13 -1.94 19.61
N LYS A 114 3.03 -2.75 18.55
CA LYS A 114 4.15 -2.99 17.62
C LYS A 114 4.44 -1.77 16.74
N ILE A 115 3.45 -0.93 16.53
CA ILE A 115 3.53 0.31 15.74
C ILE A 115 2.93 1.42 16.59
N LYS A 116 3.65 2.53 16.73
CA LYS A 116 3.17 3.70 17.47
C LYS A 116 2.07 4.41 16.67
N ARG A 117 0.96 4.72 17.30
CA ARG A 117 -0.16 5.43 16.64
C ARG A 117 0.23 6.82 16.13
N GLU A 118 1.20 7.45 16.80
CA GLU A 118 1.73 8.77 16.45
C GLU A 118 2.49 8.76 15.11
N ASP A 119 3.03 7.60 14.72
CA ASP A 119 3.71 7.40 13.44
C ASP A 119 2.74 7.21 12.27
N VAL A 120 1.43 7.04 12.56
CA VAL A 120 0.41 6.78 11.53
C VAL A 120 -0.24 8.08 11.07
N ARG A 121 -0.15 8.35 9.78
CA ARG A 121 -0.70 9.57 9.19
C ARG A 121 -2.23 9.59 9.23
N PRO A 122 -2.86 10.76 9.46
CA PRO A 122 -4.33 10.88 9.46
C PRO A 122 -4.98 10.36 8.17
N ALA A 123 -4.36 10.58 7.01
CA ALA A 123 -4.86 10.07 5.74
C ALA A 123 -4.92 8.53 5.70
N THR A 124 -3.95 7.85 6.31
CA THR A 124 -3.91 6.39 6.44
C THR A 124 -5.06 5.89 7.29
N VAL A 125 -5.36 6.56 8.41
CA VAL A 125 -6.47 6.21 9.30
C VAL A 125 -7.81 6.33 8.57
N LEU A 126 -8.01 7.42 7.81
CA LEU A 126 -9.20 7.62 7.00
C LEU A 126 -9.33 6.55 5.89
N ALA A 127 -8.20 6.18 5.25
CA ALA A 127 -8.19 5.12 4.25
C ALA A 127 -8.59 3.76 4.86
N MET A 128 -8.10 3.41 6.06
CA MET A 128 -8.54 2.20 6.76
C MET A 128 -10.04 2.21 7.06
N GLN A 129 -10.60 3.33 7.52
CA GLN A 129 -12.04 3.47 7.79
C GLN A 129 -12.91 3.39 6.53
N SER A 130 -12.36 3.75 5.35
CA SER A 130 -13.11 3.67 4.09
C SER A 130 -13.56 2.26 3.73
N HIS A 131 -12.93 1.23 4.32
CA HIS A 131 -13.35 -0.18 4.16
C HIS A 131 -14.64 -0.52 4.91
N LYS A 132 -15.13 0.37 5.80
CA LYS A 132 -16.39 0.20 6.55
C LYS A 132 -16.48 -1.13 7.32
N ARG A 133 -15.37 -1.63 7.80
CA ARG A 133 -15.30 -2.87 8.58
C ARG A 133 -15.40 -2.57 10.06
N LYS A 134 -16.41 -3.11 10.74
CA LYS A 134 -16.67 -2.87 12.17
C LYS A 134 -15.42 -3.09 13.05
N ALA A 135 -14.62 -4.11 12.76
CA ALA A 135 -13.40 -4.40 13.52
C ALA A 135 -12.34 -3.30 13.37
N ILE A 136 -12.18 -2.74 12.16
CA ILE A 136 -11.27 -1.62 11.91
C ILE A 136 -11.81 -0.36 12.60
N ASP A 137 -13.10 -0.06 12.43
CA ASP A 137 -13.72 1.14 13.00
C ASP A 137 -13.65 1.15 14.53
N ALA A 138 -13.83 -0.01 15.18
CA ALA A 138 -13.71 -0.15 16.63
C ALA A 138 -12.28 0.18 17.11
N LEU A 139 -11.26 -0.34 16.45
CA LEU A 139 -9.87 -0.10 16.81
C LEU A 139 -9.43 1.33 16.48
N VAL A 140 -9.88 1.90 15.35
CA VAL A 140 -9.64 3.31 15.03
C VAL A 140 -10.26 4.21 16.09
N LYS A 141 -11.51 3.94 16.50
CA LYS A 141 -12.18 4.69 17.58
C LYS A 141 -11.44 4.58 18.91
N LYS A 142 -10.90 3.40 19.24
CA LYS A 142 -10.10 3.17 20.45
C LYS A 142 -8.85 4.05 20.49
N HIS A 143 -8.11 4.15 19.38
CA HIS A 143 -6.82 4.83 19.34
C HIS A 143 -6.88 6.32 18.99
N TRP A 144 -7.83 6.76 18.15
CA TRP A 144 -7.95 8.15 17.68
C TRP A 144 -9.28 8.82 18.06
N GLY A 145 -10.19 8.12 18.74
CA GLY A 145 -11.52 8.62 19.05
C GLY A 145 -12.39 8.72 17.78
N GLN A 146 -13.44 9.55 17.86
CA GLN A 146 -14.22 9.87 16.66
C GLN A 146 -13.42 10.86 15.80
N LEU A 147 -12.87 10.39 14.71
CA LEU A 147 -12.33 11.28 13.67
C LEU A 147 -13.51 12.08 13.11
N ARG A 148 -13.68 13.31 13.57
CA ARG A 148 -14.61 14.26 12.94
C ARG A 148 -14.12 14.45 11.51
N GLN A 149 -14.84 13.91 10.54
CA GLN A 149 -14.71 14.38 9.17
C GLN A 149 -14.85 15.88 9.24
N SER A 150 -13.81 16.63 8.87
CA SER A 150 -13.80 18.07 9.04
C SER A 150 -15.01 18.63 8.29
N THR A 151 -15.96 19.16 9.04
CA THR A 151 -17.18 19.82 8.57
C THR A 151 -16.89 21.03 7.66
N LYS A 152 -15.63 21.43 7.53
CA LYS A 152 -15.20 22.51 6.61
C LYS A 152 -15.45 22.20 5.13
N ALA A 153 -15.45 20.94 4.71
CA ALA A 153 -15.81 20.59 3.33
C ALA A 153 -17.33 20.68 3.08
N LYS A 154 -18.17 20.33 4.08
CA LYS A 154 -19.61 20.49 3.99
C LYS A 154 -20.06 21.96 4.08
N GLN A 155 -19.38 22.78 4.89
CA GLN A 155 -19.67 24.20 4.99
C GLN A 155 -19.33 24.98 3.71
N ARG A 156 -18.26 24.65 2.99
CA ARG A 156 -17.97 25.30 1.70
C ARG A 156 -19.00 24.97 0.62
N HIS A 157 -19.61 23.79 0.66
CA HIS A 157 -20.69 23.41 -0.30
C HIS A 157 -22.05 24.04 0.05
N SER A 158 -22.33 24.30 1.32
CA SER A 158 -23.59 24.97 1.72
C SER A 158 -23.54 26.48 1.55
N GLN A 159 -22.34 27.08 1.59
CA GLN A 159 -22.16 28.52 1.35
C GLN A 159 -22.09 28.90 -0.14
N ALA A 160 -21.93 27.92 -1.05
CA ALA A 160 -21.89 28.16 -2.49
C ALA A 160 -23.30 28.21 -3.17
N LYS A 161 -24.38 28.09 -2.41
CA LYS A 161 -25.75 28.07 -2.94
C LYS A 161 -26.57 29.37 -2.96
N PRO A 162 -26.13 30.58 -2.47
CA PRO A 162 -26.98 31.76 -2.51
C PRO A 162 -27.06 32.48 -3.85
N TRP A 163 -26.11 32.31 -4.76
CA TRP A 163 -26.12 33.13 -6.00
C TRP A 163 -26.92 32.52 -7.18
N ILE A 164 -27.28 31.24 -7.11
CA ILE A 164 -28.12 30.61 -8.17
C ILE A 164 -29.57 31.06 -8.07
N ALA A 165 -29.99 31.58 -6.93
CA ALA A 165 -31.37 32.09 -6.74
C ALA A 165 -31.58 33.50 -7.31
N LEU A 166 -30.53 34.30 -7.53
CA LEU A 166 -30.63 35.66 -8.05
C LEU A 166 -30.60 35.77 -9.58
N ALA A 167 -30.19 34.70 -10.29
CA ALA A 167 -30.13 34.68 -11.76
C ALA A 167 -31.45 34.28 -12.44
N LYS A 168 -32.55 34.12 -11.70
CA LYS A 168 -33.91 33.78 -12.24
C LYS A 168 -34.94 34.90 -12.12
N LEU A 169 -34.49 36.13 -11.82
CA LEU A 169 -35.38 37.31 -11.71
C LEU A 169 -34.86 38.47 -12.59
N SER A 170 -34.44 38.16 -13.83
CA SER A 170 -34.26 39.17 -14.88
C SER A 170 -34.78 38.61 -16.19
#